data_4e14fb402b050321c08df96a51c4205b
#
_entry.id   4e14fb402b050321c08df96a51c4205b
#
_cell.length_a   1.000
_cell.length_b   1.000
_cell.length_c   1.000
_cell.angle_alpha   90.00
_cell.angle_beta   90.00
_cell.angle_gamma   90.00
#
_symmetry.space_group_name_H-M   'P 1'
#
loop_
_entity.id
_entity.type
_entity.pdbx_description
1 polymer ?
#
loop_
_entity_poly.entity_id
_entity_poly.type
_entity_poly.pdbx_seq_one_letter_code
_entity_poly.pdbx_strand_id
1 'polypeptide(L)'
;MDEMEQTMIDPNDKEKRPPVVVYRILRQIEDVITSSDGEPSEQTHGPESKLGRKRQFLRAMLLRKEWKHLPEAYFAPLTRTAVYEADPSLNRDFIEPALRAFGYQRVQEALLTYLEQGTPREKAGAARACYWAWLPIILDFRTGYEEFRRLCDENLRVRRDILLLKTFVENGDLDVRRSVISRLSLKPSDYPEAYRPLIPTALHLARTHPDESIRRMVELRLRNQGLDT
;
A
#
# COMPACT_ATOMS: atom_id res chain seq x y z
N MET A 1 -22.03 16.22 -19.67
CA MET A 1 -21.03 15.26 -20.25
C MET A 1 -19.72 16.01 -20.25
N ASP A 2 -18.83 15.59 -19.39
CA ASP A 2 -17.65 16.32 -18.96
C ASP A 2 -16.60 16.30 -20.07
N GLU A 3 -15.92 17.43 -20.35
CA GLU A 3 -14.85 17.52 -21.36
C GLU A 3 -13.69 16.52 -21.14
N MET A 4 -13.55 15.98 -19.93
CA MET A 4 -12.59 14.90 -19.61
C MET A 4 -12.96 13.55 -20.21
N GLU A 5 -14.23 13.30 -20.56
CA GLU A 5 -14.64 12.06 -21.23
C GLU A 5 -14.26 12.03 -22.73
N GLN A 6 -14.14 13.20 -23.37
CA GLN A 6 -13.83 13.28 -24.80
C GLN A 6 -12.34 13.14 -25.13
N THR A 7 -11.45 13.47 -24.19
CA THR A 7 -9.98 13.37 -24.40
C THR A 7 -9.43 11.94 -24.27
N MET A 8 -10.24 10.97 -23.85
CA MET A 8 -9.80 9.59 -23.58
C MET A 8 -9.97 8.61 -24.76
N ILE A 9 -10.47 9.03 -25.92
CA ILE A 9 -10.77 8.12 -27.02
C ILE A 9 -9.99 8.51 -28.27
N ASP A 10 -8.78 7.96 -28.40
CA ASP A 10 -8.13 7.83 -29.70
C ASP A 10 -8.75 6.61 -30.41
N PRO A 11 -9.38 6.79 -31.60
CA PRO A 11 -10.04 5.72 -32.32
C PRO A 11 -9.11 4.57 -32.73
N ASN A 12 -7.79 4.83 -32.83
CA ASN A 12 -6.78 3.82 -33.20
C ASN A 12 -6.20 3.04 -32.01
N ASP A 13 -6.51 3.43 -30.76
CA ASP A 13 -5.95 2.82 -29.55
C ASP A 13 -6.99 1.94 -28.80
N LYS A 14 -8.12 1.62 -29.43
CA LYS A 14 -9.25 0.90 -28.81
C LYS A 14 -8.88 -0.49 -28.25
N GLU A 15 -7.84 -1.12 -28.78
CA GLU A 15 -7.41 -2.46 -28.32
C GLU A 15 -6.48 -2.46 -27.11
N LYS A 16 -5.92 -1.30 -26.71
CA LYS A 16 -4.86 -1.23 -25.69
C LYS A 16 -5.29 -0.56 -24.38
N ARG A 17 -6.47 0.02 -24.30
CA ARG A 17 -6.96 0.71 -23.11
C ARG A 17 -8.09 -0.05 -22.42
N PRO A 18 -8.09 -0.08 -21.06
CA PRO A 18 -9.22 -0.67 -20.35
C PRO A 18 -10.51 0.09 -20.68
N PRO A 19 -11.62 -0.64 -20.88
CA PRO A 19 -12.91 0.00 -21.18
C PRO A 19 -13.29 1.04 -20.12
N VAL A 20 -13.99 2.10 -20.51
CA VAL A 20 -14.51 3.15 -19.59
C VAL A 20 -15.28 2.56 -18.41
N VAL A 21 -15.94 1.41 -18.62
CA VAL A 21 -16.64 0.69 -17.54
C VAL A 21 -15.69 0.28 -16.41
N VAL A 22 -14.44 -0.06 -16.70
CA VAL A 22 -13.43 -0.45 -15.69
C VAL A 22 -13.07 0.75 -14.80
N TYR A 23 -12.84 1.90 -15.41
CA TYR A 23 -12.59 3.14 -14.66
C TYR A 23 -13.80 3.54 -13.79
N ARG A 24 -15.01 3.46 -14.34
CA ARG A 24 -16.24 3.74 -13.58
C ARG A 24 -16.40 2.79 -12.39
N ILE A 25 -16.09 1.51 -12.55
CA ILE A 25 -16.13 0.54 -11.44
C ILE A 25 -15.05 0.87 -10.39
N LEU A 26 -13.84 1.24 -10.80
CA LEU A 26 -12.80 1.68 -9.88
C LEU A 26 -13.26 2.88 -9.04
N ARG A 27 -13.82 3.90 -9.69
CA ARG A 27 -14.37 5.08 -8.98
C ARG A 27 -15.49 4.71 -8.01
N GLN A 28 -16.40 3.82 -8.41
CA GLN A 28 -17.47 3.33 -7.51
C GLN A 28 -16.94 2.57 -6.30
N ILE A 29 -15.86 1.80 -6.45
CA ILE A 29 -15.21 1.11 -5.34
C ILE A 29 -14.50 2.13 -4.44
N GLU A 30 -13.78 3.06 -5.02
CA GLU A 30 -13.11 4.14 -4.30
C GLU A 30 -14.10 4.94 -3.45
N ASP A 31 -15.20 5.38 -4.03
CA ASP A 31 -16.24 6.14 -3.32
C ASP A 31 -16.79 5.39 -2.11
N VAL A 32 -17.05 4.08 -2.24
CA VAL A 32 -17.53 3.24 -1.13
C VAL A 32 -16.46 3.12 -0.03
N ILE A 33 -15.21 2.82 -0.42
CA ILE A 33 -14.12 2.57 0.55
C ILE A 33 -13.72 3.87 1.28
N THR A 34 -13.69 5.00 0.57
CA THR A 34 -13.28 6.27 1.18
C THR A 34 -14.38 6.86 2.08
N SER A 35 -15.65 6.62 1.75
CA SER A 35 -16.80 7.12 2.52
C SER A 35 -17.11 6.32 3.79
N SER A 36 -16.65 5.07 3.89
CA SER A 36 -16.86 4.26 5.09
C SER A 36 -15.95 4.72 6.23
N ASP A 37 -16.51 4.99 7.41
CA ASP A 37 -15.80 5.48 8.61
C ASP A 37 -14.90 4.44 9.30
N GLY A 38 -14.37 3.48 8.53
CA GLY A 38 -13.32 2.57 8.98
C GLY A 38 -13.77 1.24 9.56
N GLU A 39 -15.06 1.02 9.82
CA GLU A 39 -15.55 -0.31 10.18
C GLU A 39 -16.05 -1.07 8.95
N PRO A 40 -15.34 -2.14 8.56
CA PRO A 40 -15.84 -3.03 7.50
C PRO A 40 -17.09 -3.74 8.02
N SER A 41 -18.27 -3.41 7.50
CA SER A 41 -19.41 -4.28 7.73
C SER A 41 -19.18 -5.60 7.01
N GLU A 42 -19.37 -6.74 7.68
CA GLU A 42 -19.26 -8.09 7.07
C GLU A 42 -20.06 -8.21 5.77
N GLN A 43 -21.14 -7.43 5.61
CA GLN A 43 -22.00 -7.40 4.43
C GLN A 43 -21.33 -6.74 3.21
N THR A 44 -20.29 -5.93 3.38
CA THR A 44 -19.63 -5.21 2.27
C THR A 44 -18.37 -5.89 1.76
N HIS A 45 -17.74 -6.80 2.52
CA HIS A 45 -16.38 -7.28 2.25
C HIS A 45 -16.29 -8.72 1.74
N GLY A 46 -17.32 -9.54 1.86
CA GLY A 46 -17.29 -10.92 1.34
C GLY A 46 -17.19 -10.98 -0.20
N PRO A 47 -16.55 -12.03 -0.77
CA PRO A 47 -16.45 -12.21 -2.23
C PRO A 47 -17.82 -12.26 -2.91
N GLU A 48 -18.84 -12.73 -2.23
CA GLU A 48 -20.22 -12.80 -2.72
C GLU A 48 -20.96 -11.46 -2.63
N SER A 49 -20.42 -10.46 -1.94
CA SER A 49 -21.01 -9.14 -1.86
C SER A 49 -20.97 -8.43 -3.22
N LYS A 50 -21.82 -7.42 -3.41
CA LYS A 50 -21.80 -6.59 -4.61
C LYS A 50 -20.43 -5.91 -4.81
N LEU A 51 -19.82 -5.46 -3.73
CA LEU A 51 -18.50 -4.85 -3.75
C LEU A 51 -17.41 -5.89 -4.06
N GLY A 52 -17.48 -7.08 -3.45
CA GLY A 52 -16.54 -8.17 -3.70
C GLY A 52 -16.52 -8.58 -5.17
N ARG A 53 -17.69 -8.76 -5.79
CA ARG A 53 -17.79 -9.06 -7.24
C ARG A 53 -17.21 -7.94 -8.11
N LYS A 54 -17.44 -6.66 -7.76
CA LYS A 54 -16.82 -5.53 -8.48
C LYS A 54 -15.30 -5.53 -8.37
N ARG A 55 -14.75 -5.84 -7.19
CA ARG A 55 -13.29 -5.96 -6.98
C ARG A 55 -12.69 -7.09 -7.81
N GLN A 56 -13.29 -8.27 -7.78
CA GLN A 56 -12.83 -9.42 -8.58
C GLN A 56 -12.84 -9.09 -10.08
N PHE A 57 -13.91 -8.50 -10.57
CA PHE A 57 -13.98 -8.05 -11.96
C PHE A 57 -12.89 -7.02 -12.26
N LEU A 58 -12.77 -5.98 -11.43
CA LEU A 58 -11.76 -4.93 -11.61
C LEU A 58 -10.35 -5.52 -11.66
N ARG A 59 -10.01 -6.38 -10.69
CA ARG A 59 -8.72 -7.05 -10.64
C ARG A 59 -8.46 -7.88 -11.90
N ALA A 60 -9.41 -8.74 -12.27
CA ALA A 60 -9.28 -9.58 -13.45
C ALA A 60 -9.05 -8.75 -14.72
N MET A 61 -9.72 -7.60 -14.82
CA MET A 61 -9.57 -6.69 -15.94
C MET A 61 -8.24 -5.94 -15.90
N LEU A 62 -7.84 -5.38 -14.75
CA LEU A 62 -6.61 -4.56 -14.63
C LEU A 62 -5.32 -5.38 -14.73
N LEU A 63 -5.37 -6.69 -14.46
CA LEU A 63 -4.20 -7.58 -14.59
C LEU A 63 -4.08 -8.25 -15.96
N ARG A 64 -4.94 -7.95 -16.92
CA ARG A 64 -4.84 -8.48 -18.28
C ARG A 64 -3.54 -8.04 -18.93
N LYS A 65 -2.85 -8.99 -19.57
CA LYS A 65 -1.53 -8.75 -20.18
C LYS A 65 -1.56 -7.78 -21.35
N GLU A 66 -2.69 -7.64 -22.03
CA GLU A 66 -2.87 -6.71 -23.13
C GLU A 66 -2.79 -5.24 -22.72
N TRP A 67 -3.02 -4.94 -21.44
CA TRP A 67 -2.97 -3.56 -20.94
C TRP A 67 -1.66 -3.28 -20.22
N LYS A 68 -0.62 -3.06 -21.02
CA LYS A 68 0.70 -2.71 -20.49
C LYS A 68 0.74 -1.33 -19.82
N HIS A 69 -0.17 -0.45 -20.25
CA HIS A 69 -0.24 0.93 -19.74
C HIS A 69 -1.68 1.29 -19.41
N LEU A 70 -1.92 1.71 -18.18
CA LEU A 70 -3.18 2.34 -17.79
C LEU A 70 -3.10 3.83 -18.07
N PRO A 71 -4.23 4.49 -18.45
CA PRO A 71 -4.31 5.94 -18.51
C PRO A 71 -3.91 6.58 -17.19
N GLU A 72 -3.27 7.74 -17.23
CA GLU A 72 -2.81 8.49 -16.05
C GLU A 72 -3.90 8.68 -14.99
N ALA A 73 -5.15 8.89 -15.42
CA ALA A 73 -6.31 9.05 -14.55
C ALA A 73 -6.54 7.89 -13.57
N TYR A 74 -5.98 6.70 -13.82
CA TYR A 74 -6.10 5.53 -12.91
C TYR A 74 -5.16 5.60 -11.72
N PHE A 75 -4.07 6.38 -11.79
CA PHE A 75 -3.04 6.38 -10.75
C PHE A 75 -3.57 6.78 -9.39
N ALA A 76 -4.17 7.98 -9.29
CA ALA A 76 -4.67 8.49 -8.04
C ALA A 76 -5.82 7.63 -7.45
N PRO A 77 -6.85 7.22 -8.23
CA PRO A 77 -7.86 6.29 -7.72
C PRO A 77 -7.31 4.96 -7.22
N LEU A 78 -6.35 4.33 -7.92
CA LEU A 78 -5.76 3.06 -7.49
C LEU A 78 -4.99 3.20 -6.19
N THR A 79 -4.11 4.19 -6.08
CA THR A 79 -3.31 4.40 -4.89
C THR A 79 -4.16 4.81 -3.70
N ARG A 80 -5.14 5.69 -3.91
CA ARG A 80 -6.06 6.13 -2.86
C ARG A 80 -6.94 4.97 -2.37
N THR A 81 -7.52 4.19 -3.27
CA THR A 81 -8.33 3.03 -2.89
C THR A 81 -7.51 2.02 -2.08
N ALA A 82 -6.24 1.77 -2.47
CA ALA A 82 -5.35 0.91 -1.71
C ALA A 82 -5.08 1.44 -0.29
N VAL A 83 -4.89 2.74 -0.13
CA VAL A 83 -4.64 3.36 1.19
C VAL A 83 -5.88 3.29 2.09
N TYR A 84 -7.07 3.50 1.54
CA TYR A 84 -8.30 3.46 2.32
C TYR A 84 -8.87 2.06 2.53
N GLU A 85 -8.33 1.03 1.84
CA GLU A 85 -8.73 -0.36 2.05
C GLU A 85 -8.26 -0.86 3.41
N ALA A 86 -9.22 -1.25 4.24
CA ALA A 86 -8.95 -1.70 5.61
C ALA A 86 -8.34 -3.11 5.66
N ASP A 87 -8.74 -4.00 4.73
CA ASP A 87 -8.21 -5.36 4.64
C ASP A 87 -6.85 -5.38 3.92
N PRO A 88 -5.76 -5.72 4.62
CA PRO A 88 -4.42 -5.76 4.02
C PRO A 88 -4.30 -6.73 2.85
N SER A 89 -5.11 -7.79 2.80
CA SER A 89 -5.08 -8.77 1.71
C SER A 89 -5.68 -8.20 0.42
N LEU A 90 -6.61 -7.28 0.54
CA LEU A 90 -7.30 -6.64 -0.58
C LEU A 90 -6.58 -5.42 -1.14
N ASN A 91 -5.65 -4.80 -0.40
CA ASN A 91 -4.81 -3.71 -0.93
C ASN A 91 -4.08 -4.14 -2.22
N ARG A 92 -3.69 -5.41 -2.30
CA ARG A 92 -3.01 -5.97 -3.46
C ARG A 92 -3.77 -5.75 -4.76
N ASP A 93 -5.10 -5.81 -4.71
CA ASP A 93 -5.96 -5.68 -5.90
C ASP A 93 -5.84 -4.32 -6.57
N PHE A 94 -5.35 -3.32 -5.84
CA PHE A 94 -5.12 -1.96 -6.33
C PHE A 94 -3.63 -1.65 -6.52
N ILE A 95 -2.78 -2.12 -5.61
CA ILE A 95 -1.33 -1.87 -5.68
C ILE A 95 -0.68 -2.62 -6.86
N GLU A 96 -1.03 -3.88 -7.10
CA GLU A 96 -0.43 -4.65 -8.19
C GLU A 96 -0.70 -4.03 -9.57
N PRO A 97 -1.93 -3.63 -9.93
CA PRO A 97 -2.16 -2.90 -11.18
C PRO A 97 -1.43 -1.55 -11.23
N ALA A 98 -1.37 -0.82 -10.12
CA ALA A 98 -0.64 0.45 -10.06
C ALA A 98 0.86 0.26 -10.33
N LEU A 99 1.49 -0.74 -9.70
CA LEU A 99 2.90 -1.08 -9.92
C LEU A 99 3.18 -1.45 -11.38
N ARG A 100 2.30 -2.26 -11.98
CA ARG A 100 2.45 -2.68 -13.39
C ARG A 100 2.35 -1.53 -14.37
N ALA A 101 1.41 -0.61 -14.13
CA ALA A 101 1.12 0.47 -15.06
C ALA A 101 2.03 1.69 -14.89
N PHE A 102 2.42 2.01 -13.66
CA PHE A 102 3.08 3.27 -13.31
C PHE A 102 4.48 3.08 -12.70
N GLY A 103 4.89 1.84 -12.45
CA GLY A 103 6.20 1.50 -11.93
C GLY A 103 6.31 1.58 -10.40
N TYR A 104 7.34 0.89 -9.86
CA TYR A 104 7.55 0.76 -8.42
C TYR A 104 7.84 2.11 -7.75
N GLN A 105 8.78 2.88 -8.31
CA GLN A 105 9.23 4.14 -7.71
C GLN A 105 8.06 5.08 -7.47
N ARG A 106 7.24 5.31 -8.47
CA ARG A 106 6.13 6.25 -8.41
C ARG A 106 5.07 5.84 -7.37
N VAL A 107 4.73 4.55 -7.33
CA VAL A 107 3.77 4.02 -6.35
C VAL A 107 4.33 4.11 -4.94
N GLN A 108 5.61 3.77 -4.76
CA GLN A 108 6.29 3.87 -3.48
C GLN A 108 6.32 5.33 -2.99
N GLU A 109 6.69 6.30 -3.82
CA GLU A 109 6.68 7.73 -3.48
C GLU A 109 5.29 8.21 -3.04
N ALA A 110 4.23 7.79 -3.74
CA ALA A 110 2.86 8.15 -3.37
C ALA A 110 2.50 7.61 -1.97
N LEU A 111 2.84 6.35 -1.67
CA LEU A 111 2.60 5.76 -0.34
C LEU A 111 3.41 6.46 0.76
N LEU A 112 4.66 6.84 0.48
CA LEU A 112 5.48 7.59 1.43
C LEU A 112 4.90 8.98 1.71
N THR A 113 4.30 9.62 0.73
CA THR A 113 3.58 10.90 0.93
C THR A 113 2.41 10.73 1.91
N TYR A 114 1.63 9.66 1.80
CA TYR A 114 0.57 9.37 2.77
C TYR A 114 1.11 9.06 4.18
N LEU A 115 2.22 8.34 4.30
CA LEU A 115 2.87 8.11 5.60
C LEU A 115 3.36 9.40 6.25
N GLU A 116 3.86 10.34 5.46
CA GLU A 116 4.46 11.59 5.95
C GLU A 116 3.37 12.60 6.32
N GLN A 117 2.41 12.84 5.42
CA GLN A 117 1.49 13.96 5.48
C GLN A 117 0.03 13.56 5.75
N GLY A 118 -0.30 12.27 5.65
CA GLY A 118 -1.67 11.80 5.74
C GLY A 118 -2.26 11.89 7.15
N THR A 119 -3.57 11.79 7.21
CA THR A 119 -4.35 11.56 8.44
C THR A 119 -3.96 10.22 9.09
N PRO A 120 -4.30 9.97 10.36
CA PRO A 120 -4.04 8.66 10.98
C PRO A 120 -4.56 7.48 10.15
N ARG A 121 -5.76 7.57 9.61
CA ARG A 121 -6.35 6.56 8.72
C ARG A 121 -5.49 6.32 7.47
N GLU A 122 -5.04 7.38 6.83
CA GLU A 122 -4.19 7.30 5.63
C GLU A 122 -2.80 6.73 5.96
N LYS A 123 -2.21 7.12 7.09
CA LYS A 123 -0.93 6.57 7.55
C LYS A 123 -1.02 5.06 7.81
N ALA A 124 -2.07 4.61 8.48
CA ALA A 124 -2.32 3.19 8.72
C ALA A 124 -2.49 2.43 7.39
N GLY A 125 -3.29 2.95 6.48
CA GLY A 125 -3.53 2.35 5.17
C GLY A 125 -2.27 2.31 4.30
N ALA A 126 -1.51 3.40 4.26
CA ALA A 126 -0.25 3.44 3.55
C ALA A 126 0.78 2.43 4.11
N ALA A 127 0.87 2.30 5.44
CA ALA A 127 1.71 1.28 6.07
C ALA A 127 1.31 -0.15 5.65
N ARG A 128 0.00 -0.44 5.56
CA ARG A 128 -0.52 -1.72 5.05
C ARG A 128 -0.16 -1.91 3.57
N ALA A 129 -0.42 -0.92 2.72
CA ALA A 129 -0.16 -0.97 1.29
C ALA A 129 1.33 -1.08 0.95
N CYS A 130 2.23 -0.51 1.76
CA CYS A 130 3.68 -0.65 1.64
C CYS A 130 4.13 -2.12 1.58
N TYR A 131 3.42 -3.05 2.20
CA TYR A 131 3.76 -4.47 2.10
C TYR A 131 3.85 -4.94 0.64
N TRP A 132 2.83 -4.65 -0.13
CA TRP A 132 2.76 -5.08 -1.52
C TRP A 132 3.67 -4.25 -2.43
N ALA A 133 3.83 -2.97 -2.13
CA ALA A 133 4.67 -2.07 -2.93
C ALA A 133 6.18 -2.34 -2.79
N TRP A 134 6.59 -3.13 -1.78
CA TRP A 134 7.98 -3.55 -1.58
C TRP A 134 8.18 -5.07 -1.77
N LEU A 135 7.26 -5.72 -2.48
CA LEU A 135 7.42 -7.11 -2.92
C LEU A 135 7.63 -7.17 -4.43
N PRO A 136 8.41 -8.14 -4.94
CA PRO A 136 8.61 -8.33 -6.38
C PRO A 136 7.40 -9.05 -7.03
N ILE A 137 6.19 -8.54 -6.82
CA ILE A 137 4.95 -9.24 -7.22
C ILE A 137 4.68 -9.25 -8.72
N ILE A 138 5.28 -8.31 -9.46
CA ILE A 138 5.10 -8.23 -10.92
C ILE A 138 6.26 -8.84 -11.69
N LEU A 139 7.31 -9.28 -11.00
CA LEU A 139 8.51 -9.82 -11.61
C LEU A 139 8.45 -11.35 -11.63
N ASP A 140 9.04 -11.95 -12.66
CA ASP A 140 9.20 -13.39 -12.73
C ASP A 140 10.14 -13.86 -11.60
N PHE A 141 9.73 -14.89 -10.86
CA PHE A 141 10.52 -15.44 -9.73
C PHE A 141 11.93 -15.90 -10.12
N ARG A 142 12.20 -16.16 -11.41
CA ARG A 142 13.52 -16.58 -11.90
C ARG A 142 14.52 -15.42 -12.06
N THR A 143 14.03 -14.24 -12.37
CA THR A 143 14.86 -13.02 -12.56
C THR A 143 14.54 -11.94 -11.53
N GLY A 144 13.47 -12.15 -10.76
CA GLY A 144 12.73 -11.10 -10.09
C GLY A 144 13.47 -10.38 -8.98
N TYR A 145 14.28 -11.07 -8.16
CA TYR A 145 14.83 -10.42 -6.97
C TYR A 145 15.93 -9.41 -7.29
N GLU A 146 16.84 -9.75 -8.21
CA GLU A 146 17.91 -8.84 -8.63
C GLU A 146 17.37 -7.65 -9.44
N GLU A 147 16.39 -7.91 -10.28
CA GLU A 147 15.71 -6.84 -11.02
C GLU A 147 14.89 -5.95 -10.09
N PHE A 148 14.15 -6.54 -9.14
CA PHE A 148 13.45 -5.78 -8.10
C PHE A 148 14.41 -4.91 -7.29
N ARG A 149 15.58 -5.45 -6.90
CA ARG A 149 16.61 -4.69 -6.18
C ARG A 149 17.13 -3.50 -6.99
N ARG A 150 17.24 -3.64 -8.32
CA ARG A 150 17.62 -2.52 -9.21
C ARG A 150 16.51 -1.49 -9.38
N LEU A 151 15.25 -1.92 -9.33
CA LEU A 151 14.08 -1.03 -9.45
C LEU A 151 13.73 -0.34 -8.13
N CYS A 152 14.16 -0.89 -7.00
CA CYS A 152 13.98 -0.28 -5.70
C CYS A 152 15.10 0.71 -5.42
N ASP A 153 14.79 1.99 -5.44
CA ASP A 153 15.69 3.04 -4.99
C ASP A 153 16.02 2.86 -3.50
N GLU A 154 17.29 2.73 -3.19
CA GLU A 154 17.79 2.60 -1.82
C GLU A 154 17.40 3.80 -0.96
N ASN A 155 17.35 5.01 -1.53
CA ASN A 155 16.92 6.20 -0.83
C ASN A 155 15.43 6.12 -0.45
N LEU A 156 14.58 5.57 -1.32
CA LEU A 156 13.17 5.35 -1.01
C LEU A 156 13.01 4.30 0.09
N ARG A 157 13.83 3.25 0.09
CA ARG A 157 13.84 2.24 1.14
C ARG A 157 14.20 2.85 2.49
N VAL A 158 15.30 3.58 2.55
CA VAL A 158 15.74 4.27 3.77
C VAL A 158 14.69 5.28 4.23
N ARG A 159 14.12 6.08 3.32
CA ARG A 159 13.05 7.03 3.63
C ARG A 159 11.81 6.33 4.20
N ARG A 160 11.40 5.20 3.62
CA ARG A 160 10.30 4.38 4.15
C ARG A 160 10.57 3.97 5.60
N ASP A 161 11.74 3.40 5.85
CA ASP A 161 12.07 2.87 7.17
C ASP A 161 12.09 3.98 8.23
N ILE A 162 12.65 5.16 7.89
CA ILE A 162 12.60 6.36 8.73
C ILE A 162 11.16 6.80 9.00
N LEU A 163 10.33 6.89 7.96
CA LEU A 163 8.93 7.32 8.10
C LEU A 163 8.12 6.36 8.95
N LEU A 164 8.30 5.04 8.76
CA LEU A 164 7.65 4.03 9.60
C LEU A 164 8.08 4.16 11.06
N LEU A 165 9.37 4.33 11.34
CA LEU A 165 9.90 4.48 12.70
C LEU A 165 9.35 5.75 13.38
N LYS A 166 9.40 6.89 12.70
CA LYS A 166 8.83 8.14 13.20
C LYS A 166 7.32 8.01 13.42
N THR A 167 6.59 7.47 12.45
CA THR A 167 5.14 7.29 12.57
C THR A 167 4.78 6.40 13.76
N PHE A 168 5.54 5.35 14.04
CA PHE A 168 5.30 4.48 15.19
C PHE A 168 5.52 5.21 16.52
N VAL A 169 6.59 6.00 16.62
CA VAL A 169 6.95 6.71 17.86
C VAL A 169 6.04 7.90 18.11
N GLU A 170 5.78 8.70 17.08
CA GLU A 170 5.11 10.00 17.21
C GLU A 170 3.58 9.90 17.16
N ASN A 171 3.02 8.85 16.57
CA ASN A 171 1.57 8.71 16.43
C ASN A 171 0.97 7.83 17.53
N GLY A 172 -0.05 8.36 18.23
CA GLY A 172 -0.75 7.64 19.31
C GLY A 172 -1.90 6.75 18.86
N ASP A 173 -2.31 6.83 17.60
CA ASP A 173 -3.42 6.06 17.04
C ASP A 173 -3.11 4.56 17.01
N LEU A 174 -4.07 3.74 17.49
CA LEU A 174 -3.88 2.30 17.62
C LEU A 174 -3.77 1.58 16.28
N ASP A 175 -4.60 1.95 15.30
CA ASP A 175 -4.58 1.32 13.96
C ASP A 175 -3.28 1.66 13.23
N VAL A 176 -2.79 2.90 13.37
CA VAL A 176 -1.48 3.30 12.86
C VAL A 176 -0.38 2.43 13.45
N ARG A 177 -0.31 2.30 14.77
CA ARG A 177 0.73 1.49 15.44
C ARG A 177 0.66 0.03 15.06
N ARG A 178 -0.54 -0.57 15.00
CA ARG A 178 -0.74 -1.96 14.54
C ARG A 178 -0.26 -2.16 13.12
N SER A 179 -0.57 -1.22 12.23
CA SER A 179 -0.21 -1.30 10.80
C SER A 179 1.30 -1.14 10.60
N VAL A 180 1.93 -0.24 11.34
CA VAL A 180 3.37 0.08 11.20
C VAL A 180 4.25 -0.99 11.82
N ILE A 181 3.93 -1.51 13.03
CA ILE A 181 4.81 -2.44 13.77
C ILE A 181 5.16 -3.69 12.95
N SER A 182 4.25 -4.17 12.12
CA SER A 182 4.46 -5.33 11.26
C SER A 182 5.53 -5.09 10.18
N ARG A 183 5.89 -3.84 9.90
CA ARG A 183 6.85 -3.43 8.84
C ARG A 183 8.12 -2.79 9.40
N LEU A 184 8.11 -2.48 10.68
CA LEU A 184 9.18 -1.74 11.32
C LEU A 184 10.48 -2.53 11.34
N SER A 185 11.57 -1.96 10.81
CA SER A 185 12.90 -2.46 11.09
C SER A 185 13.34 -1.99 12.48
N LEU A 186 13.95 -2.90 13.23
CA LEU A 186 14.52 -2.62 14.55
C LEU A 186 16.07 -2.72 14.53
N LYS A 187 16.65 -2.90 13.33
CA LYS A 187 18.11 -2.96 13.13
C LYS A 187 18.67 -1.56 13.03
N PRO A 188 19.62 -1.16 13.91
CA PRO A 188 20.27 0.15 13.82
C PRO A 188 20.99 0.39 12.47
N SER A 189 21.46 -0.68 11.82
CA SER A 189 22.13 -0.61 10.51
C SER A 189 21.22 -0.12 9.38
N ASP A 190 19.90 -0.26 9.53
CA ASP A 190 18.92 0.11 8.50
C ASP A 190 18.60 1.61 8.53
N TYR A 191 19.18 2.35 9.51
CA TYR A 191 18.91 3.77 9.73
C TYR A 191 20.18 4.62 9.70
N PRO A 192 20.10 5.84 9.14
CA PRO A 192 21.09 6.87 9.37
C PRO A 192 21.25 7.14 10.87
N GLU A 193 22.46 7.53 11.30
CA GLU A 193 22.83 7.71 12.70
C GLU A 193 21.85 8.62 13.47
N ALA A 194 21.39 9.69 12.83
CA ALA A 194 20.44 10.64 13.42
C ALA A 194 19.09 10.02 13.87
N TYR A 195 18.68 8.89 13.29
CA TYR A 195 17.41 8.24 13.63
C TYR A 195 17.54 7.02 14.54
N ARG A 196 18.77 6.50 14.75
CA ARG A 196 19.02 5.34 15.62
C ARG A 196 18.52 5.53 17.06
N PRO A 197 18.60 6.73 17.67
CA PRO A 197 18.06 6.95 19.01
C PRO A 197 16.54 6.72 19.15
N LEU A 198 15.78 6.72 18.04
CA LEU A 198 14.35 6.40 18.08
C LEU A 198 14.08 4.91 18.29
N ILE A 199 15.01 4.02 18.00
CA ILE A 199 14.81 2.56 18.09
C ILE A 199 14.56 2.11 19.54
N PRO A 200 15.38 2.47 20.55
CA PRO A 200 15.07 2.18 21.94
C PRO A 200 13.70 2.70 22.38
N THR A 201 13.33 3.91 21.94
CA THR A 201 12.02 4.49 22.22
C THR A 201 10.90 3.65 21.61
N ALA A 202 11.03 3.25 20.35
CA ALA A 202 10.06 2.39 19.68
C ALA A 202 9.92 1.03 20.36
N LEU A 203 11.03 0.41 20.77
CA LEU A 203 11.05 -0.84 21.51
C LEU A 203 10.34 -0.72 22.85
N HIS A 204 10.63 0.32 23.62
CA HIS A 204 9.97 0.58 24.89
C HIS A 204 8.46 0.75 24.70
N LEU A 205 8.05 1.62 23.78
CA LEU A 205 6.63 1.84 23.45
C LEU A 205 5.93 0.56 23.03
N ALA A 206 6.57 -0.28 22.21
CA ALA A 206 5.96 -1.51 21.73
C ALA A 206 5.82 -2.56 22.86
N ARG A 207 6.84 -2.74 23.70
CA ARG A 207 6.85 -3.73 24.79
C ARG A 207 5.92 -3.36 25.93
N THR A 208 5.74 -2.06 26.20
CA THR A 208 4.85 -1.55 27.28
C THR A 208 3.46 -1.18 26.76
N HIS A 209 3.19 -1.39 25.47
CA HIS A 209 1.91 -0.99 24.88
C HIS A 209 0.73 -1.76 25.51
N PRO A 210 -0.42 -1.11 25.81
CA PRO A 210 -1.60 -1.78 26.37
C PRO A 210 -2.15 -2.86 25.43
N ASP A 211 -2.03 -2.68 24.12
CA ASP A 211 -2.47 -3.65 23.10
C ASP A 211 -1.53 -4.84 23.01
N GLU A 212 -2.07 -6.05 23.22
CA GLU A 212 -1.31 -7.30 23.22
C GLU A 212 -0.75 -7.63 21.84
N SER A 213 -1.46 -7.30 20.76
CA SER A 213 -1.02 -7.61 19.39
C SER A 213 0.25 -6.84 19.02
N ILE A 214 0.40 -5.61 19.51
CA ILE A 214 1.64 -4.81 19.33
C ILE A 214 2.78 -5.44 20.14
N ARG A 215 2.55 -5.83 21.39
CA ARG A 215 3.58 -6.50 22.21
C ARG A 215 4.05 -7.81 21.59
N ARG A 216 3.13 -8.63 21.08
CA ARG A 216 3.46 -9.88 20.37
C ARG A 216 4.23 -9.63 19.07
N MET A 217 3.82 -8.61 18.33
CA MET A 217 4.43 -8.31 17.03
C MET A 217 5.87 -7.83 17.18
N VAL A 218 6.19 -7.02 18.20
CA VAL A 218 7.58 -6.56 18.40
C VAL A 218 8.52 -7.74 18.70
N GLU A 219 8.09 -8.69 19.54
CA GLU A 219 8.91 -9.88 19.83
C GLU A 219 9.10 -10.76 18.59
N LEU A 220 8.06 -10.92 17.76
CA LEU A 220 8.16 -11.59 16.47
C LEU A 220 9.14 -10.87 15.53
N ARG A 221 9.10 -9.54 15.50
CA ARG A 221 10.01 -8.73 14.67
C ARG A 221 11.47 -8.86 15.13
N LEU A 222 11.72 -8.85 16.42
CA LEU A 222 13.07 -9.06 16.98
C LEU A 222 13.62 -10.42 16.57
N ARG A 223 12.85 -11.52 16.76
CA ARG A 223 13.23 -12.85 16.33
C ARG A 223 13.56 -12.92 14.85
N ASN A 224 12.65 -12.43 13.99
CA ASN A 224 12.83 -12.48 12.54
C ASN A 224 14.02 -11.65 12.05
N GLN A 225 14.47 -10.69 12.85
CA GLN A 225 15.63 -9.83 12.54
C GLN A 225 16.94 -10.32 13.20
N GLY A 226 16.88 -11.40 13.98
CA GLY A 226 18.03 -11.93 14.70
C GLY A 226 18.53 -11.01 15.81
N LEU A 227 17.61 -10.29 16.46
CA LEU A 227 17.85 -9.34 17.55
C LEU A 227 17.37 -9.88 18.92
N ASP A 228 17.03 -11.17 19.00
CA ASP A 228 16.68 -11.83 20.27
C ASP A 228 17.94 -11.91 21.14
N THR A 229 17.91 -11.25 22.29
CA THR A 229 18.87 -11.43 23.39
C THR A 229 18.15 -11.85 24.64
#